data_f87b3ffd8baab0b1dc4f2435013db46f
#
_entry.id   f87b3ffd8baab0b1dc4f2435013db46f
#
_cell.length_a   1.000
_cell.length_b   1.000
_cell.length_c   1.000
_cell.angle_alpha   90.00
_cell.angle_beta   90.00
_cell.angle_gamma   90.00
#
_symmetry.space_group_name_H-M   'P 1'
#
loop_
_entity.id
_entity.type
_entity.pdbx_description
1 polymer ?
#
loop_
_entity_poly.entity_id
_entity_poly.type
_entity_poly.pdbx_seq_one_letter_code
_entity_poly.pdbx_strand_id
1 'polypeptide(L)'
;MNSPNALCFGEEFPATGVPCHVEVSPSGLTVRFQDDARGLGELSLPFSTVSVSAGGLDHDQLVLRWGLTSQVQTLYLKDPAVIRAFRSAAPPVLTKHLDETAATVRRVRSRNRTVWAFMIAVIGGLVLAVWFSTDILVGWAVDRIPVEWEKRLGQSAYQDFLVQQTVMKEGASVAAVHEISQRLLEHILDNPYTFEISVVKNDVVNAFALPGGYVVVFTGLLEQAKSGDEVAGVLSHEFNHVLGRHSLERIVKQLGVVAVIGIILGDQQGLAGVMKQVGVELLSLKFGRAQETEADVRGLQLLHRARIDPDGMITFFQRMSEQEQGRVEWLSTHPMSAARAERLKKEMALLSKTVPEPFTFQWETVQASAGAVRR
;
A
#
# COMPACT_ATOMS: atom_id res chain seq x y z
N MET A 1 56.57 -16.56 -6.03
CA MET A 1 55.76 -17.19 -7.08
C MET A 1 54.58 -16.30 -7.36
N ASN A 2 54.45 -15.82 -8.61
CA ASN A 2 53.35 -14.93 -9.00
C ASN A 2 52.02 -15.74 -8.97
N SER A 3 50.93 -15.14 -8.48
CA SER A 3 49.62 -15.76 -8.50
C SER A 3 49.19 -16.11 -9.93
N PRO A 4 48.46 -17.23 -10.16
CA PRO A 4 48.00 -17.61 -11.49
C PRO A 4 47.02 -16.56 -12.03
N ASN A 5 47.21 -16.15 -13.26
CA ASN A 5 46.40 -15.16 -13.97
C ASN A 5 45.60 -15.75 -15.15
N ALA A 6 45.76 -17.10 -15.37
CA ALA A 6 45.09 -17.82 -16.43
C ALA A 6 44.86 -19.30 -16.04
N LEU A 7 43.94 -19.95 -16.80
CA LEU A 7 43.68 -21.39 -16.73
C LEU A 7 43.91 -22.04 -18.10
N CYS A 8 44.66 -23.13 -18.13
CA CYS A 8 44.92 -23.89 -19.34
C CYS A 8 44.14 -25.22 -19.33
N PHE A 9 43.52 -25.56 -20.47
CA PHE A 9 42.78 -26.78 -20.72
C PHE A 9 43.27 -27.48 -21.96
N GLY A 10 43.20 -28.81 -21.98
CA GLY A 10 43.59 -29.65 -23.12
C GLY A 10 43.38 -31.13 -22.76
N GLU A 11 43.52 -32.04 -23.73
CA GLU A 11 43.31 -33.48 -23.50
C GLU A 11 44.26 -34.04 -22.44
N GLU A 12 45.44 -33.48 -22.30
CA GLU A 12 46.46 -33.89 -21.34
C GLU A 12 46.27 -33.28 -19.92
N PHE A 13 45.30 -32.35 -19.79
CA PHE A 13 45.04 -31.63 -18.56
C PHE A 13 43.79 -32.14 -17.82
N PRO A 14 43.71 -31.97 -16.50
CA PRO A 14 42.49 -32.26 -15.75
C PRO A 14 41.30 -31.45 -16.27
N ALA A 15 40.10 -31.98 -16.16
CA ALA A 15 38.85 -31.25 -16.54
C ALA A 15 38.67 -29.92 -15.79
N THR A 16 39.31 -29.76 -14.62
CA THR A 16 39.32 -28.51 -13.85
C THR A 16 40.25 -27.41 -14.43
N GLY A 17 41.07 -27.77 -15.41
CA GLY A 17 42.14 -26.95 -15.93
C GLY A 17 43.36 -26.88 -15.03
N VAL A 18 44.46 -26.40 -15.58
CA VAL A 18 45.71 -26.19 -14.85
C VAL A 18 45.97 -24.69 -14.70
N PRO A 19 46.14 -24.22 -13.44
CA PRO A 19 46.49 -22.81 -13.21
C PRO A 19 47.86 -22.50 -13.76
N CYS A 20 47.97 -21.36 -14.50
CA CYS A 20 49.24 -20.94 -15.12
C CYS A 20 49.40 -19.42 -14.96
N HIS A 21 50.65 -19.01 -15.08
CA HIS A 21 51.01 -17.59 -15.15
C HIS A 21 51.43 -17.27 -16.60
N VAL A 22 50.78 -16.22 -17.15
CA VAL A 22 50.98 -15.79 -18.51
C VAL A 22 51.67 -14.42 -18.52
N GLU A 23 52.76 -14.35 -19.23
CA GLU A 23 53.50 -13.11 -19.54
C GLU A 23 53.38 -12.82 -21.02
N VAL A 24 53.10 -11.56 -21.35
CA VAL A 24 52.97 -11.11 -22.74
C VAL A 24 54.24 -10.40 -23.16
N SER A 25 54.80 -10.80 -24.31
CA SER A 25 55.97 -10.18 -24.95
C SER A 25 55.58 -9.66 -26.34
N PRO A 26 56.42 -8.81 -26.99
CA PRO A 26 56.15 -8.34 -28.35
C PRO A 26 56.11 -9.45 -29.41
N SER A 27 56.71 -10.61 -29.14
CA SER A 27 56.77 -11.76 -30.08
C SER A 27 55.73 -12.83 -29.81
N GLY A 28 55.05 -12.82 -28.65
CA GLY A 28 54.09 -13.87 -28.25
C GLY A 28 53.82 -13.92 -26.75
N LEU A 29 53.38 -15.06 -26.31
CA LEU A 29 53.04 -15.35 -24.92
C LEU A 29 54.00 -16.37 -24.34
N THR A 30 54.34 -16.18 -23.08
CA THR A 30 55.06 -17.18 -22.27
C THR A 30 54.10 -17.68 -21.20
N VAL A 31 53.80 -18.98 -21.18
CA VAL A 31 52.91 -19.65 -20.22
C VAL A 31 53.76 -20.47 -19.31
N ARG A 32 53.73 -20.20 -17.98
CA ARG A 32 54.40 -20.98 -16.94
C ARG A 32 53.36 -21.69 -16.09
N PHE A 33 53.44 -23.01 -15.99
CA PHE A 33 52.56 -23.84 -15.22
C PHE A 33 52.98 -23.84 -13.72
N GLN A 34 52.01 -23.72 -12.81
CA GLN A 34 52.31 -23.66 -11.38
C GLN A 34 52.75 -25.00 -10.78
N ASP A 35 52.30 -26.08 -11.38
CA ASP A 35 52.61 -27.44 -10.91
C ASP A 35 53.43 -28.18 -11.95
N ASP A 36 54.75 -28.20 -11.74
CA ASP A 36 55.73 -28.81 -12.69
C ASP A 36 55.86 -30.33 -12.54
N ALA A 37 54.90 -30.98 -11.81
CA ALA A 37 54.88 -32.42 -11.61
C ALA A 37 54.85 -33.24 -12.93
N ARG A 38 54.67 -32.58 -14.07
CA ARG A 38 54.59 -33.20 -15.39
C ARG A 38 55.70 -32.74 -16.34
N GLY A 39 56.63 -31.91 -15.90
CA GLY A 39 57.78 -31.46 -16.73
C GLY A 39 57.38 -30.50 -17.86
N LEU A 40 56.22 -29.80 -17.74
CA LEU A 40 55.74 -28.89 -18.78
C LEU A 40 56.45 -27.53 -18.78
N GLY A 41 57.14 -27.19 -17.71
CA GLY A 41 58.02 -26.05 -17.54
C GLY A 41 57.45 -24.71 -18.04
N GLU A 42 58.04 -24.21 -19.06
CA GLU A 42 57.67 -22.93 -19.71
C GLU A 42 57.36 -23.19 -21.18
N LEU A 43 56.19 -22.70 -21.65
CA LEU A 43 55.72 -22.82 -23.03
C LEU A 43 55.75 -21.43 -23.69
N SER A 44 56.48 -21.30 -24.78
CA SER A 44 56.48 -20.07 -25.58
C SER A 44 55.54 -20.24 -26.78
N LEU A 45 54.56 -19.31 -26.90
CA LEU A 45 53.52 -19.33 -27.91
C LEU A 45 53.63 -18.07 -28.78
N PRO A 46 54.21 -18.15 -30.00
CA PRO A 46 54.19 -17.05 -30.95
C PRO A 46 52.77 -16.66 -31.33
N PHE A 47 52.50 -15.37 -31.54
CA PHE A 47 51.17 -14.88 -31.96
C PHE A 47 50.68 -15.52 -33.27
N SER A 48 51.55 -15.97 -34.15
CA SER A 48 51.19 -16.65 -35.38
C SER A 48 50.58 -18.04 -35.22
N THR A 49 50.74 -18.65 -34.04
CA THR A 49 50.24 -20.00 -33.74
C THR A 49 48.96 -20.00 -32.90
N VAL A 50 48.49 -18.81 -32.51
CA VAL A 50 47.36 -18.67 -31.57
C VAL A 50 46.16 -18.11 -32.30
N SER A 51 45.02 -18.72 -32.10
CA SER A 51 43.70 -18.17 -32.44
C SER A 51 43.03 -17.58 -31.21
N VAL A 52 42.25 -16.49 -31.37
CA VAL A 52 41.68 -15.73 -30.29
C VAL A 52 40.17 -15.68 -30.42
N SER A 53 39.46 -15.89 -29.31
CA SER A 53 38.00 -15.71 -29.23
C SER A 53 37.59 -15.13 -27.87
N ALA A 54 36.39 -14.54 -27.77
CA ALA A 54 35.83 -14.12 -26.51
C ALA A 54 35.28 -15.34 -25.78
N GLY A 55 35.46 -15.39 -24.45
CA GLY A 55 34.95 -16.44 -23.55
C GLY A 55 34.36 -15.90 -22.25
N GLY A 56 33.82 -16.79 -21.46
CA GLY A 56 33.11 -16.45 -20.23
C GLY A 56 31.65 -16.13 -20.46
N LEU A 57 30.85 -16.20 -19.38
CA LEU A 57 29.39 -15.89 -19.41
C LEU A 57 29.13 -14.43 -19.82
N ASP A 58 30.02 -13.52 -19.41
CA ASP A 58 29.94 -12.10 -19.72
C ASP A 58 30.87 -11.69 -20.91
N HIS A 59 31.51 -12.66 -21.58
CA HIS A 59 32.49 -12.43 -22.62
C HIS A 59 33.64 -11.49 -22.20
N ASP A 60 33.98 -11.48 -20.93
CA ASP A 60 35.00 -10.66 -20.30
C ASP A 60 36.38 -11.33 -20.28
N GLN A 61 36.45 -12.57 -20.78
CA GLN A 61 37.64 -13.38 -20.84
C GLN A 61 38.13 -13.48 -22.30
N LEU A 62 39.46 -13.59 -22.49
CA LEU A 62 40.03 -13.98 -23.78
C LEU A 62 40.35 -15.49 -23.73
N VAL A 63 39.90 -16.16 -24.77
CA VAL A 63 40.17 -17.58 -24.99
C VAL A 63 41.14 -17.69 -26.14
N LEU A 64 42.32 -18.18 -25.83
CA LEU A 64 43.40 -18.44 -26.81
C LEU A 64 43.46 -19.93 -27.07
N ARG A 65 43.53 -20.31 -28.35
CA ARG A 65 43.66 -21.73 -28.75
C ARG A 65 44.84 -21.91 -29.64
N TRP A 66 45.60 -22.98 -29.42
CA TRP A 66 46.75 -23.39 -30.25
C TRP A 66 46.81 -24.90 -30.33
N GLY A 67 47.57 -25.44 -31.28
CA GLY A 67 47.74 -26.88 -31.50
C GLY A 67 47.20 -27.34 -32.84
N LEU A 68 47.46 -28.58 -33.18
CA LEU A 68 46.98 -29.23 -34.40
C LEU A 68 45.55 -29.76 -34.17
N THR A 69 44.83 -30.02 -35.26
CA THR A 69 43.38 -30.34 -35.29
C THR A 69 42.92 -31.44 -34.31
N SER A 70 43.81 -32.31 -33.86
CA SER A 70 43.57 -33.40 -32.93
C SER A 70 43.99 -33.11 -31.48
N GLN A 71 44.76 -32.03 -31.21
CA GLN A 71 45.25 -31.71 -29.86
C GLN A 71 45.22 -30.19 -29.65
N VAL A 72 44.01 -29.66 -29.56
CA VAL A 72 43.77 -28.24 -29.30
C VAL A 72 43.89 -27.95 -27.81
N GLN A 73 44.82 -27.09 -27.45
CA GLN A 73 44.92 -26.53 -26.11
C GLN A 73 44.25 -25.19 -26.05
N THR A 74 43.63 -24.87 -24.90
CA THR A 74 42.83 -23.68 -24.69
C THR A 74 43.28 -22.97 -23.41
N LEU A 75 43.58 -21.67 -23.52
CA LEU A 75 43.97 -20.80 -22.41
C LEU A 75 42.89 -19.73 -22.18
N TYR A 76 42.41 -19.65 -20.98
CA TYR A 76 41.47 -18.65 -20.54
C TYR A 76 42.17 -17.56 -19.74
N LEU A 77 42.24 -16.36 -20.31
CA LEU A 77 42.78 -15.17 -19.68
C LEU A 77 41.63 -14.40 -18.98
N LYS A 78 41.72 -14.24 -17.67
CA LYS A 78 40.72 -13.52 -16.86
C LYS A 78 41.26 -12.18 -16.36
N ASP A 79 42.57 -12.04 -16.18
CA ASP A 79 43.19 -10.84 -15.65
C ASP A 79 43.10 -9.69 -16.64
N PRO A 80 42.41 -8.57 -16.29
CA PRO A 80 42.28 -7.41 -17.14
C PRO A 80 43.64 -6.77 -17.52
N ALA A 81 44.69 -6.93 -16.67
CA ALA A 81 46.01 -6.38 -16.97
C ALA A 81 46.68 -7.18 -18.08
N VAL A 82 46.62 -8.53 -18.01
CA VAL A 82 47.16 -9.42 -19.05
C VAL A 82 46.37 -9.25 -20.35
N ILE A 83 45.06 -9.10 -20.30
CA ILE A 83 44.24 -8.84 -21.49
C ILE A 83 44.62 -7.51 -22.16
N ARG A 84 44.89 -6.47 -21.38
CA ARG A 84 45.37 -5.19 -21.93
C ARG A 84 46.77 -5.31 -22.54
N ALA A 85 47.68 -5.99 -21.86
CA ALA A 85 49.03 -6.26 -22.36
C ALA A 85 48.98 -7.04 -23.68
N PHE A 86 48.13 -8.08 -23.75
CA PHE A 86 47.92 -8.86 -24.97
C PHE A 86 47.42 -7.98 -26.13
N ARG A 87 46.42 -7.13 -25.86
CA ARG A 87 45.88 -6.22 -26.89
C ARG A 87 46.91 -5.21 -27.42
N SER A 88 47.83 -4.74 -26.58
CA SER A 88 48.86 -3.80 -26.99
C SER A 88 50.02 -4.45 -27.75
N ALA A 89 50.30 -5.74 -27.47
CA ALA A 89 51.42 -6.47 -28.11
C ALA A 89 50.99 -7.29 -29.35
N ALA A 90 49.70 -7.65 -29.44
CA ALA A 90 49.20 -8.50 -30.52
C ALA A 90 49.29 -7.83 -31.92
N PRO A 91 49.59 -8.60 -32.97
CA PRO A 91 49.63 -8.10 -34.35
C PRO A 91 48.25 -7.53 -34.79
N PRO A 92 48.24 -6.58 -35.77
CA PRO A 92 46.99 -5.97 -36.26
C PRO A 92 45.91 -6.95 -36.73
N VAL A 93 46.30 -8.11 -37.24
CA VAL A 93 45.37 -9.18 -37.66
C VAL A 93 44.60 -9.76 -36.48
N LEU A 94 45.24 -9.97 -35.32
CA LEU A 94 44.60 -10.48 -34.12
C LEU A 94 43.79 -9.40 -33.38
N THR A 95 44.26 -8.16 -33.37
CA THR A 95 43.53 -7.03 -32.76
C THR A 95 42.21 -6.72 -33.46
N LYS A 96 42.17 -6.79 -34.80
CA LYS A 96 40.96 -6.61 -35.59
C LYS A 96 39.87 -7.63 -35.17
N HIS A 97 40.25 -8.89 -35.03
CA HIS A 97 39.35 -9.95 -34.55
C HIS A 97 38.89 -9.73 -33.13
N LEU A 98 39.75 -9.22 -32.27
CA LEU A 98 39.40 -8.86 -30.89
C LEU A 98 38.40 -7.68 -30.83
N ASP A 99 38.57 -6.68 -31.67
CA ASP A 99 37.73 -5.49 -31.74
C ASP A 99 36.31 -5.82 -32.28
N GLU A 100 36.24 -6.66 -33.32
CA GLU A 100 34.98 -7.15 -33.87
C GLU A 100 34.18 -7.95 -32.82
N THR A 101 34.87 -8.82 -32.06
CA THR A 101 34.27 -9.60 -30.99
C THR A 101 33.81 -8.69 -29.86
N ALA A 102 34.63 -7.74 -29.43
CA ALA A 102 34.30 -6.78 -28.38
C ALA A 102 33.15 -5.83 -28.76
N ALA A 103 33.04 -5.47 -30.05
CA ALA A 103 31.93 -4.66 -30.55
C ALA A 103 30.61 -5.43 -30.52
N THR A 104 30.64 -6.71 -30.92
CA THR A 104 29.48 -7.61 -30.89
C THR A 104 28.98 -7.81 -29.46
N VAL A 105 29.88 -8.07 -28.51
CA VAL A 105 29.57 -8.22 -27.08
C VAL A 105 28.96 -6.96 -26.50
N ARG A 106 29.54 -5.79 -26.76
CA ARG A 106 29.00 -4.50 -26.34
C ARG A 106 27.59 -4.27 -26.88
N ARG A 107 27.33 -4.62 -28.13
CA ARG A 107 26.01 -4.46 -28.77
C ARG A 107 24.96 -5.38 -28.11
N VAL A 108 25.30 -6.66 -27.87
CA VAL A 108 24.41 -7.61 -27.18
C VAL A 108 24.11 -7.15 -25.73
N ARG A 109 25.13 -6.74 -24.98
CA ARG A 109 24.98 -6.25 -23.60
C ARG A 109 24.17 -4.95 -23.55
N SER A 110 24.38 -4.03 -24.47
CA SER A 110 23.58 -2.81 -24.61
C SER A 110 22.12 -3.15 -24.89
N ARG A 111 21.86 -4.02 -25.85
CA ARG A 111 20.49 -4.49 -26.19
C ARG A 111 19.81 -5.14 -25.01
N ASN A 112 20.50 -6.04 -24.31
CA ASN A 112 19.92 -6.70 -23.12
C ASN A 112 19.61 -5.68 -22.01
N ARG A 113 20.48 -4.71 -21.75
CA ARG A 113 20.20 -3.63 -20.77
C ARG A 113 18.97 -2.83 -21.17
N THR A 114 18.80 -2.51 -22.44
CA THR A 114 17.63 -1.78 -22.94
C THR A 114 16.35 -2.61 -22.78
N VAL A 115 16.39 -3.92 -23.09
CA VAL A 115 15.26 -4.84 -22.92
C VAL A 115 14.86 -4.94 -21.44
N TRP A 116 15.85 -5.11 -20.54
CA TRP A 116 15.57 -5.15 -19.09
C TRP A 116 15.01 -3.84 -18.57
N ALA A 117 15.57 -2.69 -19.00
CA ALA A 117 15.04 -1.39 -18.61
C ALA A 117 13.60 -1.18 -19.10
N PHE A 118 13.30 -1.61 -20.33
CA PHE A 118 11.94 -1.57 -20.88
C PHE A 118 10.98 -2.48 -20.10
N MET A 119 11.38 -3.71 -19.78
CA MET A 119 10.56 -4.62 -18.98
C MET A 119 10.26 -4.05 -17.57
N ILE A 120 11.27 -3.48 -16.93
CA ILE A 120 11.09 -2.83 -15.60
C ILE A 120 10.13 -1.65 -15.72
N ALA A 121 10.26 -0.83 -16.77
CA ALA A 121 9.36 0.30 -17.02
C ALA A 121 7.91 -0.15 -17.27
N VAL A 122 7.71 -1.22 -18.05
CA VAL A 122 6.38 -1.79 -18.30
C VAL A 122 5.77 -2.35 -17.03
N ILE A 123 6.52 -3.14 -16.25
CA ILE A 123 6.05 -3.69 -14.97
C ILE A 123 5.74 -2.55 -13.99
N GLY A 124 6.64 -1.57 -13.86
CA GLY A 124 6.41 -0.39 -13.03
C GLY A 124 5.17 0.41 -13.46
N GLY A 125 5.00 0.60 -14.76
CA GLY A 125 3.81 1.25 -15.32
C GLY A 125 2.52 0.49 -15.03
N LEU A 126 2.52 -0.85 -15.13
CA LEU A 126 1.40 -1.71 -14.77
C LEU A 126 1.07 -1.63 -13.28
N VAL A 127 2.08 -1.69 -12.41
CA VAL A 127 1.88 -1.55 -10.96
C VAL A 127 1.27 -0.19 -10.63
N LEU A 128 1.78 0.88 -11.22
CA LEU A 128 1.22 2.22 -11.04
C LEU A 128 -0.20 2.32 -11.58
N ALA A 129 -0.48 1.76 -12.77
CA ALA A 129 -1.82 1.75 -13.33
C ALA A 129 -2.82 1.02 -12.44
N VAL A 130 -2.46 -0.15 -11.89
CA VAL A 130 -3.27 -0.89 -10.91
C VAL A 130 -3.46 -0.06 -9.64
N TRP A 131 -2.39 0.56 -9.13
CA TRP A 131 -2.46 1.41 -7.94
C TRP A 131 -3.45 2.57 -8.10
N PHE A 132 -3.34 3.32 -9.20
CA PHE A 132 -4.24 4.46 -9.45
C PHE A 132 -5.67 4.05 -9.85
N SER A 133 -5.84 2.88 -10.45
CA SER A 133 -7.18 2.39 -10.84
C SER A 133 -7.96 1.77 -9.69
N THR A 134 -7.31 1.40 -8.58
CA THR A 134 -7.97 0.70 -7.48
C THR A 134 -9.13 1.52 -6.88
N ASP A 135 -8.94 2.80 -6.61
CA ASP A 135 -9.99 3.66 -6.05
C ASP A 135 -11.15 3.86 -7.05
N ILE A 136 -10.85 3.99 -8.33
CA ILE A 136 -11.85 4.11 -9.40
C ILE A 136 -12.66 2.81 -9.52
N LEU A 137 -11.99 1.66 -9.49
CA LEU A 137 -12.64 0.36 -9.57
C LEU A 137 -13.48 0.05 -8.33
N VAL A 138 -13.01 0.44 -7.16
CA VAL A 138 -13.77 0.32 -5.91
C VAL A 138 -15.01 1.19 -5.96
N GLY A 139 -14.89 2.47 -6.29
CA GLY A 139 -16.05 3.36 -6.45
C GLY A 139 -17.06 2.82 -7.45
N TRP A 140 -16.59 2.40 -8.62
CA TRP A 140 -17.42 1.76 -9.63
C TRP A 140 -18.16 0.50 -9.13
N ALA A 141 -17.51 -0.33 -8.32
CA ALA A 141 -18.12 -1.52 -7.73
C ALA A 141 -19.14 -1.14 -6.67
N VAL A 142 -18.81 -0.19 -5.79
CA VAL A 142 -19.69 0.31 -4.72
C VAL A 142 -20.98 0.89 -5.29
N ASP A 143 -20.89 1.67 -6.38
CA ASP A 143 -22.07 2.27 -7.03
C ASP A 143 -23.06 1.21 -7.56
N ARG A 144 -22.57 0.00 -7.83
CA ARG A 144 -23.39 -1.12 -8.34
C ARG A 144 -23.95 -2.02 -7.25
N ILE A 145 -23.51 -1.87 -6.02
CA ILE A 145 -24.06 -2.63 -4.89
C ILE A 145 -25.42 -2.03 -4.51
N PRO A 146 -26.51 -2.80 -4.57
CA PRO A 146 -27.81 -2.32 -4.15
C PRO A 146 -27.84 -1.89 -2.68
N VAL A 147 -28.56 -0.82 -2.38
CA VAL A 147 -28.72 -0.29 -1.02
C VAL A 147 -29.29 -1.34 -0.05
N GLU A 148 -30.14 -2.24 -0.54
CA GLU A 148 -30.74 -3.32 0.25
C GLU A 148 -29.70 -4.32 0.77
N TRP A 149 -28.62 -4.52 0.05
CA TRP A 149 -27.52 -5.35 0.51
C TRP A 149 -26.74 -4.71 1.65
N GLU A 150 -26.49 -3.45 1.51
CA GLU A 150 -25.82 -2.64 2.50
C GLU A 150 -26.65 -2.59 3.79
N LYS A 151 -27.96 -2.39 3.67
CA LYS A 151 -28.90 -2.45 4.79
C LYS A 151 -28.87 -3.80 5.51
N ARG A 152 -28.90 -4.93 4.77
CA ARG A 152 -28.84 -6.26 5.39
C ARG A 152 -27.53 -6.50 6.14
N LEU A 153 -26.41 -6.09 5.55
CA LEU A 153 -25.10 -6.23 6.18
C LEU A 153 -25.03 -5.43 7.48
N GLY A 154 -25.42 -4.15 7.42
CA GLY A 154 -25.42 -3.28 8.59
C GLY A 154 -26.41 -3.75 9.65
N GLN A 155 -27.60 -4.20 9.27
CA GLN A 155 -28.61 -4.73 10.20
C GLN A 155 -28.09 -5.95 10.98
N SER A 156 -27.46 -6.88 10.29
CA SER A 156 -26.88 -8.06 10.96
C SER A 156 -25.80 -7.65 11.97
N ALA A 157 -24.84 -6.80 11.55
CA ALA A 157 -23.78 -6.34 12.44
C ALA A 157 -24.32 -5.52 13.62
N TYR A 158 -25.32 -4.69 13.38
CA TYR A 158 -25.97 -3.87 14.41
C TYR A 158 -26.69 -4.74 15.46
N GLN A 159 -27.47 -5.73 15.03
CA GLN A 159 -28.16 -6.64 15.92
C GLN A 159 -27.17 -7.48 16.75
N ASP A 160 -26.15 -8.05 16.10
CA ASP A 160 -25.12 -8.83 16.78
C ASP A 160 -24.37 -7.99 17.82
N PHE A 161 -24.11 -6.71 17.54
CA PHE A 161 -23.54 -5.78 18.49
C PHE A 161 -24.48 -5.51 19.66
N LEU A 162 -25.75 -5.16 19.40
CA LEU A 162 -26.71 -4.77 20.44
C LEU A 162 -27.04 -5.90 21.41
N VAL A 163 -26.99 -7.17 20.97
CA VAL A 163 -27.21 -8.34 21.88
C VAL A 163 -26.23 -8.34 23.06
N GLN A 164 -25.03 -7.79 22.86
CA GLN A 164 -23.98 -7.73 23.88
C GLN A 164 -23.97 -6.41 24.66
N GLN A 165 -24.91 -5.49 24.37
CA GLN A 165 -24.96 -4.16 24.95
C GLN A 165 -26.23 -3.93 25.79
N THR A 166 -26.14 -3.01 26.72
CA THR A 166 -27.34 -2.49 27.43
C THR A 166 -27.84 -1.28 26.67
N VAL A 167 -28.90 -1.46 25.88
CA VAL A 167 -29.54 -0.39 25.12
C VAL A 167 -30.42 0.44 26.01
N MET A 168 -30.28 1.76 25.96
CA MET A 168 -31.17 2.70 26.64
C MET A 168 -32.43 2.91 25.79
N LYS A 169 -33.60 2.63 26.34
CA LYS A 169 -34.90 2.75 25.63
C LYS A 169 -35.56 4.11 25.84
N GLU A 170 -35.24 4.79 26.94
CA GLU A 170 -35.83 6.06 27.34
C GLU A 170 -34.86 6.89 28.19
N GLY A 171 -35.22 8.13 28.47
CA GLY A 171 -34.44 9.07 29.27
C GLY A 171 -33.97 10.28 28.45
N ALA A 172 -33.49 11.30 29.18
CA ALA A 172 -33.05 12.56 28.55
C ALA A 172 -31.96 12.39 27.53
N SER A 173 -31.05 11.44 27.75
CA SER A 173 -29.96 11.11 26.78
C SER A 173 -30.53 10.58 25.47
N VAL A 174 -31.50 9.68 25.51
CA VAL A 174 -32.15 9.12 24.33
C VAL A 174 -32.94 10.19 23.58
N ALA A 175 -33.72 10.99 24.29
CA ALA A 175 -34.51 12.07 23.73
C ALA A 175 -33.65 13.12 23.03
N ALA A 176 -32.54 13.51 23.67
CA ALA A 176 -31.60 14.48 23.08
C ALA A 176 -30.91 13.94 21.80
N VAL A 177 -30.40 12.70 21.81
CA VAL A 177 -29.83 12.08 20.62
C VAL A 177 -30.87 11.99 19.51
N HIS A 178 -32.11 11.70 19.84
CA HIS A 178 -33.20 11.62 18.86
C HIS A 178 -33.52 13.01 18.24
N GLU A 179 -33.64 14.07 19.07
CA GLU A 179 -33.86 15.43 18.60
C GLU A 179 -32.71 15.90 17.69
N ILE A 180 -31.44 15.69 18.10
CA ILE A 180 -30.27 16.03 17.30
C ILE A 180 -30.32 15.30 15.96
N SER A 181 -30.53 13.98 16.01
CA SER A 181 -30.54 13.14 14.80
C SER A 181 -31.66 13.53 13.86
N GLN A 182 -32.88 13.75 14.37
CA GLN A 182 -34.02 14.15 13.56
C GLN A 182 -33.72 15.48 12.84
N ARG A 183 -33.22 16.49 13.57
CA ARG A 183 -32.86 17.79 12.96
C ARG A 183 -31.81 17.65 11.88
N LEU A 184 -30.79 16.82 12.05
CA LEU A 184 -29.81 16.55 11.00
C LEU A 184 -30.43 15.84 9.79
N LEU A 185 -31.23 14.78 10.03
CA LEU A 185 -31.83 13.96 8.98
C LEU A 185 -32.80 14.72 8.08
N GLU A 186 -33.56 15.69 8.64
CA GLU A 186 -34.47 16.57 7.91
C GLU A 186 -33.74 17.44 6.87
N HIS A 187 -32.41 17.63 7.05
CA HIS A 187 -31.58 18.47 6.16
C HIS A 187 -30.64 17.66 5.26
N ILE A 188 -30.77 16.34 5.23
CA ILE A 188 -30.07 15.48 4.28
C ILE A 188 -30.86 15.45 2.97
N LEU A 189 -30.21 15.94 1.90
CA LEU A 189 -30.77 15.87 0.55
C LEU A 189 -30.54 14.47 -0.03
N ASP A 190 -31.56 13.94 -0.73
CA ASP A 190 -31.47 12.65 -1.46
C ASP A 190 -31.03 11.47 -0.56
N ASN A 191 -31.59 11.37 0.65
CA ASN A 191 -31.29 10.32 1.61
C ASN A 191 -31.91 8.96 1.21
N PRO A 192 -31.10 7.95 0.80
CA PRO A 192 -31.61 6.63 0.43
C PRO A 192 -31.80 5.69 1.63
N TYR A 193 -31.43 6.12 2.86
CA TYR A 193 -31.42 5.30 4.06
C TYR A 193 -32.49 5.70 5.05
N THR A 194 -32.97 4.71 5.79
CA THR A 194 -33.69 4.94 7.04
C THR A 194 -32.70 4.78 8.18
N PHE A 195 -32.42 5.87 8.89
CA PHE A 195 -31.48 5.82 10.00
C PHE A 195 -32.14 5.25 11.24
N GLU A 196 -31.46 4.29 11.86
CA GLU A 196 -31.83 3.70 13.15
C GLU A 196 -30.70 3.99 14.16
N ILE A 197 -31.01 4.76 15.21
CA ILE A 197 -30.03 5.25 16.17
C ILE A 197 -30.33 4.64 17.54
N SER A 198 -29.32 3.98 18.14
CA SER A 198 -29.38 3.48 19.50
C SER A 198 -28.37 4.16 20.40
N VAL A 199 -28.82 4.44 21.64
CA VAL A 199 -27.93 4.85 22.73
C VAL A 199 -27.63 3.63 23.58
N VAL A 200 -26.35 3.32 23.78
CA VAL A 200 -25.92 2.17 24.61
C VAL A 200 -25.11 2.62 25.80
N LYS A 201 -25.26 1.88 26.91
CA LYS A 201 -24.46 2.03 28.10
C LYS A 201 -23.03 1.61 27.85
N ASN A 202 -22.11 2.57 27.70
CA ASN A 202 -20.70 2.30 27.60
C ASN A 202 -19.95 3.57 28.00
N ASP A 203 -18.97 3.44 28.88
CA ASP A 203 -18.17 4.56 29.40
C ASP A 203 -17.11 5.06 28.39
N VAL A 204 -16.92 4.33 27.30
CA VAL A 204 -15.99 4.70 26.24
C VAL A 204 -16.55 5.88 25.45
N VAL A 205 -15.72 6.85 25.16
CA VAL A 205 -16.09 7.98 24.29
C VAL A 205 -16.11 7.50 22.86
N ASN A 206 -17.30 7.13 22.36
CA ASN A 206 -17.45 6.61 21.01
C ASN A 206 -18.87 6.84 20.45
N ALA A 207 -18.95 6.94 19.14
CA ALA A 207 -20.12 6.71 18.32
C ALA A 207 -19.63 6.13 16.99
N PHE A 208 -20.44 5.33 16.33
CA PHE A 208 -20.11 4.80 15.03
C PHE A 208 -21.33 4.54 14.18
N ALA A 209 -21.14 4.58 12.88
CA ALA A 209 -22.17 4.24 11.92
C ALA A 209 -21.80 2.97 11.14
N LEU A 210 -22.80 2.09 11.00
CA LEU A 210 -22.71 0.89 10.18
C LEU A 210 -23.37 1.12 8.81
N PRO A 211 -23.03 0.32 7.80
CA PRO A 211 -23.67 0.40 6.49
C PRO A 211 -25.21 0.38 6.62
N GLY A 212 -25.89 1.07 5.71
CA GLY A 212 -27.36 1.04 5.64
C GLY A 212 -28.09 1.96 6.62
N GLY A 213 -27.38 2.76 7.44
CA GLY A 213 -28.00 3.78 8.30
C GLY A 213 -28.13 3.42 9.78
N TYR A 214 -27.45 2.39 10.24
CA TYR A 214 -27.45 2.00 11.66
C TYR A 214 -26.37 2.75 12.43
N VAL A 215 -26.75 3.46 13.51
CA VAL A 215 -25.85 4.30 14.29
C VAL A 215 -25.94 3.96 15.77
N VAL A 216 -24.79 3.88 16.41
CA VAL A 216 -24.69 3.64 17.85
C VAL A 216 -23.99 4.80 18.51
N VAL A 217 -24.56 5.29 19.60
CA VAL A 217 -24.03 6.35 20.44
C VAL A 217 -23.77 5.81 21.84
N PHE A 218 -22.55 5.95 22.34
CA PHE A 218 -22.18 5.51 23.68
C PHE A 218 -22.46 6.61 24.71
N THR A 219 -22.91 6.23 25.90
CA THR A 219 -23.11 7.20 26.99
C THR A 219 -21.86 7.97 27.34
N GLY A 220 -20.67 7.37 27.21
CA GLY A 220 -19.39 8.05 27.41
C GLY A 220 -19.18 9.26 26.49
N LEU A 221 -19.68 9.22 25.25
CA LEU A 221 -19.68 10.39 24.37
C LEU A 221 -20.56 11.52 24.95
N LEU A 222 -21.77 11.20 25.41
CA LEU A 222 -22.71 12.19 25.95
C LEU A 222 -22.17 12.82 27.25
N GLU A 223 -21.49 12.04 28.07
CA GLU A 223 -20.87 12.52 29.32
C GLU A 223 -19.70 13.48 29.03
N GLN A 224 -18.92 13.20 27.99
CA GLN A 224 -17.73 14.00 27.64
C GLN A 224 -18.06 15.23 26.79
N ALA A 225 -19.12 15.21 26.02
CA ALA A 225 -19.57 16.37 25.26
C ALA A 225 -20.03 17.50 26.17
N LYS A 226 -19.78 18.74 25.78
CA LYS A 226 -20.16 19.94 26.55
C LYS A 226 -21.49 20.56 26.11
N SER A 227 -21.98 20.16 24.94
CA SER A 227 -23.25 20.67 24.38
C SER A 227 -23.84 19.68 23.40
N GLY A 228 -25.12 19.90 23.05
CA GLY A 228 -25.77 19.17 21.96
C GLY A 228 -25.11 19.39 20.61
N ASP A 229 -24.52 20.60 20.39
CA ASP A 229 -23.83 20.91 19.13
C ASP A 229 -22.57 20.04 18.94
N GLU A 230 -21.86 19.72 20.02
CA GLU A 230 -20.70 18.81 19.94
C GLU A 230 -21.14 17.38 19.55
N VAL A 231 -22.22 16.88 20.11
CA VAL A 231 -22.78 15.57 19.73
C VAL A 231 -23.33 15.60 18.30
N ALA A 232 -23.98 16.69 17.91
CA ALA A 232 -24.44 16.89 16.55
C ALA A 232 -23.26 16.89 15.56
N GLY A 233 -22.13 17.46 15.97
CA GLY A 233 -20.87 17.41 15.21
C GLY A 233 -20.42 15.98 14.92
N VAL A 234 -20.39 15.12 15.95
CA VAL A 234 -20.03 13.71 15.78
C VAL A 234 -21.06 12.98 14.92
N LEU A 235 -22.35 13.15 15.21
CA LEU A 235 -23.42 12.47 14.45
C LEU A 235 -23.46 12.91 12.98
N SER A 236 -23.22 14.18 12.69
CA SER A 236 -23.16 14.66 11.31
C SER A 236 -22.01 14.03 10.54
N HIS A 237 -20.86 13.83 11.19
CA HIS A 237 -19.72 13.12 10.63
C HIS A 237 -20.06 11.65 10.35
N GLU A 238 -20.64 10.93 11.34
CA GLU A 238 -21.04 9.52 11.19
C GLU A 238 -22.10 9.34 10.09
N PHE A 239 -23.09 10.22 10.00
CA PHE A 239 -24.08 10.17 8.94
C PHE A 239 -23.45 10.31 7.55
N ASN A 240 -22.42 11.16 7.43
CA ASN A 240 -21.72 11.31 6.17
C ASN A 240 -20.82 10.12 5.82
N HIS A 241 -20.35 9.32 6.77
CA HIS A 241 -19.77 8.02 6.48
C HIS A 241 -20.78 7.05 5.86
N VAL A 242 -22.03 7.05 6.32
CA VAL A 242 -23.11 6.25 5.71
C VAL A 242 -23.45 6.75 4.32
N LEU A 243 -23.69 8.06 4.17
CA LEU A 243 -24.07 8.68 2.89
C LEU A 243 -22.98 8.55 1.82
N GLY A 244 -21.71 8.64 2.23
CA GLY A 244 -20.55 8.42 1.37
C GLY A 244 -20.24 6.93 1.13
N ARG A 245 -21.01 6.02 1.74
CA ARG A 245 -20.81 4.55 1.64
C ARG A 245 -19.38 4.11 2.01
N HIS A 246 -18.71 4.84 2.90
CA HIS A 246 -17.30 4.66 3.21
C HIS A 246 -16.97 3.29 3.79
N SER A 247 -17.87 2.76 4.65
CA SER A 247 -17.73 1.40 5.18
C SER A 247 -17.78 0.35 4.07
N LEU A 248 -18.65 0.54 3.08
CA LEU A 248 -18.77 -0.36 1.94
C LEU A 248 -17.53 -0.31 1.04
N GLU A 249 -17.00 0.87 0.77
CA GLU A 249 -15.72 1.01 0.06
C GLU A 249 -14.58 0.27 0.76
N ARG A 250 -14.51 0.34 2.09
CA ARG A 250 -13.49 -0.37 2.87
C ARG A 250 -13.66 -1.87 2.75
N ILE A 251 -14.88 -2.38 2.82
CA ILE A 251 -15.19 -3.79 2.63
C ILE A 251 -14.77 -4.24 1.22
N VAL A 252 -15.13 -3.48 0.19
CA VAL A 252 -14.76 -3.80 -1.20
C VAL A 252 -13.25 -3.79 -1.39
N LYS A 253 -12.53 -2.85 -0.77
CA LYS A 253 -11.06 -2.83 -0.78
C LYS A 253 -10.44 -4.05 -0.09
N GLN A 254 -11.03 -4.49 1.01
CA GLN A 254 -10.52 -5.62 1.80
C GLN A 254 -10.79 -6.96 1.12
N LEU A 255 -11.99 -7.17 0.59
CA LEU A 255 -12.38 -8.39 -0.11
C LEU A 255 -11.82 -8.49 -1.53
N GLY A 256 -11.55 -7.35 -2.14
CA GLY A 256 -11.23 -7.21 -3.55
C GLY A 256 -12.47 -7.13 -4.44
N VAL A 257 -12.35 -6.32 -5.49
CA VAL A 257 -13.45 -6.04 -6.44
C VAL A 257 -14.00 -7.30 -7.10
N VAL A 258 -13.14 -8.28 -7.39
CA VAL A 258 -13.55 -9.53 -8.06
C VAL A 258 -14.49 -10.37 -7.19
N ALA A 259 -14.19 -10.48 -5.88
CA ALA A 259 -15.07 -11.19 -4.94
C ALA A 259 -16.44 -10.53 -4.85
N VAL A 260 -16.46 -9.20 -4.79
CA VAL A 260 -17.71 -8.42 -4.72
C VAL A 260 -18.53 -8.56 -6.01
N ILE A 261 -17.89 -8.56 -7.18
CA ILE A 261 -18.59 -8.83 -8.45
C ILE A 261 -19.21 -10.23 -8.46
N GLY A 262 -18.49 -11.25 -7.99
CA GLY A 262 -19.04 -12.61 -7.86
C GLY A 262 -20.32 -12.65 -7.02
N ILE A 263 -20.30 -11.94 -5.90
CA ILE A 263 -21.45 -11.82 -5.00
C ILE A 263 -22.63 -11.10 -5.71
N ILE A 264 -22.37 -10.01 -6.42
CA ILE A 264 -23.41 -9.26 -7.17
C ILE A 264 -24.03 -10.16 -8.25
N LEU A 265 -23.25 -11.03 -8.89
CA LEU A 265 -23.70 -11.96 -9.92
C LEU A 265 -24.45 -13.18 -9.39
N GLY A 266 -24.65 -13.31 -8.08
CA GLY A 266 -25.52 -14.29 -7.45
C GLY A 266 -24.84 -15.36 -6.60
N ASP A 267 -23.58 -15.20 -6.23
CA ASP A 267 -22.92 -16.07 -5.25
C ASP A 267 -23.46 -15.83 -3.82
N GLN A 268 -24.58 -16.53 -3.53
CA GLN A 268 -25.23 -16.46 -2.22
C GLN A 268 -24.37 -17.04 -1.08
N GLN A 269 -23.50 -18.01 -1.38
CA GLN A 269 -22.60 -18.59 -0.38
C GLN A 269 -21.46 -17.66 -0.07
N GLY A 270 -20.93 -16.98 -1.09
CA GLY A 270 -19.95 -15.91 -0.93
C GLY A 270 -20.47 -14.76 -0.08
N LEU A 271 -21.73 -14.35 -0.29
CA LEU A 271 -22.36 -13.30 0.52
C LEU A 271 -22.47 -13.70 1.99
N ALA A 272 -22.97 -14.90 2.29
CA ALA A 272 -23.10 -15.37 3.67
C ALA A 272 -21.73 -15.47 4.38
N GLY A 273 -20.71 -15.90 3.66
CA GLY A 273 -19.33 -15.94 4.14
C GLY A 273 -18.79 -14.53 4.49
N VAL A 274 -19.03 -13.57 3.59
CA VAL A 274 -18.64 -12.17 3.79
C VAL A 274 -19.38 -11.56 4.98
N MET A 275 -20.69 -11.75 5.10
CA MET A 275 -21.48 -11.23 6.22
C MET A 275 -20.94 -11.73 7.57
N LYS A 276 -20.56 -13.00 7.65
CA LYS A 276 -20.00 -13.58 8.88
C LYS A 276 -18.59 -13.06 9.20
N GLN A 277 -17.75 -12.89 8.19
CA GLN A 277 -16.36 -12.44 8.37
C GLN A 277 -16.28 -10.94 8.65
N VAL A 278 -17.05 -10.14 7.92
CA VAL A 278 -16.99 -8.66 7.95
C VAL A 278 -17.76 -8.09 9.13
N GLY A 279 -18.79 -8.78 9.65
CA GLY A 279 -19.66 -8.24 10.72
C GLY A 279 -18.91 -7.79 11.97
N VAL A 280 -17.90 -8.55 12.39
CA VAL A 280 -17.04 -8.19 13.56
C VAL A 280 -16.03 -7.08 13.21
N GLU A 281 -15.50 -7.08 11.99
CA GLU A 281 -14.52 -6.10 11.55
C GLU A 281 -15.11 -4.72 11.28
N LEU A 282 -16.42 -4.63 10.97
CA LEU A 282 -17.10 -3.36 10.70
C LEU A 282 -16.93 -2.33 11.83
N LEU A 283 -16.91 -2.81 13.08
CA LEU A 283 -16.76 -1.96 14.26
C LEU A 283 -15.36 -1.38 14.45
N SER A 284 -14.37 -1.95 13.78
CA SER A 284 -12.96 -1.56 13.90
C SER A 284 -12.38 -0.97 12.59
N LEU A 285 -13.23 -0.71 11.60
CA LEU A 285 -12.77 -0.15 10.33
C LEU A 285 -12.19 1.25 10.52
N LYS A 286 -10.94 1.42 10.09
CA LYS A 286 -10.29 2.74 10.01
C LYS A 286 -10.54 3.35 8.65
N PHE A 287 -11.04 4.57 8.62
CA PHE A 287 -11.29 5.26 7.37
C PHE A 287 -10.02 5.91 6.80
N GLY A 288 -9.98 6.06 5.48
CA GLY A 288 -8.89 6.73 4.81
C GLY A 288 -8.97 8.25 4.95
N ARG A 289 -7.84 8.95 4.78
CA ARG A 289 -7.79 10.43 4.91
C ARG A 289 -8.77 11.15 3.98
N ALA A 290 -9.02 10.64 2.80
CA ALA A 290 -9.99 11.22 1.85
C ALA A 290 -11.41 11.08 2.37
N GLN A 291 -11.79 9.90 2.87
CA GLN A 291 -13.09 9.60 3.46
C GLN A 291 -13.36 10.45 4.71
N GLU A 292 -12.35 10.56 5.59
CA GLU A 292 -12.42 11.43 6.77
C GLU A 292 -12.62 12.91 6.38
N THR A 293 -11.88 13.37 5.38
CA THR A 293 -12.02 14.75 4.88
C THR A 293 -13.41 14.99 4.29
N GLU A 294 -13.94 14.04 3.55
CA GLU A 294 -15.28 14.12 2.96
C GLU A 294 -16.36 14.15 4.04
N ALA A 295 -16.28 13.24 5.03
CA ALA A 295 -17.20 13.20 6.16
C ALA A 295 -17.15 14.49 6.98
N ASP A 296 -15.97 15.04 7.21
CA ASP A 296 -15.76 16.31 7.91
C ASP A 296 -16.44 17.48 7.18
N VAL A 297 -16.15 17.66 5.90
CA VAL A 297 -16.66 18.79 5.12
C VAL A 297 -18.17 18.70 4.93
N ARG A 298 -18.68 17.53 4.56
CA ARG A 298 -20.11 17.32 4.40
C ARG A 298 -20.85 17.39 5.74
N GLY A 299 -20.23 16.90 6.83
CA GLY A 299 -20.76 17.01 8.18
C GLY A 299 -20.91 18.48 8.61
N LEU A 300 -19.88 19.30 8.39
CA LEU A 300 -19.91 20.73 8.66
C LEU A 300 -21.01 21.45 7.86
N GLN A 301 -21.17 21.12 6.58
CA GLN A 301 -22.24 21.65 5.73
C GLN A 301 -23.61 21.20 6.19
N LEU A 302 -23.77 19.98 6.69
CA LEU A 302 -25.02 19.46 7.23
C LEU A 302 -25.43 20.22 8.51
N LEU A 303 -24.50 20.41 9.45
CA LEU A 303 -24.73 21.23 10.65
C LEU A 303 -25.21 22.62 10.28
N HIS A 304 -24.53 23.28 9.33
CA HIS A 304 -24.93 24.60 8.88
C HIS A 304 -26.34 24.64 8.28
N ARG A 305 -26.73 23.65 7.45
CA ARG A 305 -28.09 23.56 6.90
C ARG A 305 -29.14 23.32 7.99
N ALA A 306 -28.78 22.49 8.97
CA ALA A 306 -29.64 22.16 10.11
C ALA A 306 -29.71 23.28 11.16
N ARG A 307 -29.04 24.41 10.93
CA ARG A 307 -28.93 25.54 11.90
C ARG A 307 -28.40 25.11 13.26
N ILE A 308 -27.47 24.16 13.26
CA ILE A 308 -26.72 23.73 14.45
C ILE A 308 -25.37 24.40 14.39
N ASP A 309 -24.81 24.82 15.53
CA ASP A 309 -23.53 25.51 15.56
C ASP A 309 -22.39 24.59 15.10
N PRO A 310 -21.75 24.85 13.94
CA PRO A 310 -20.68 24.00 13.44
C PRO A 310 -19.40 24.06 14.28
N ASP A 311 -19.22 25.11 15.12
CA ASP A 311 -18.06 25.22 16.01
C ASP A 311 -18.02 24.09 17.04
N GLY A 312 -19.18 23.52 17.40
CA GLY A 312 -19.28 22.34 18.26
C GLY A 312 -18.48 21.15 17.75
N MET A 313 -18.54 20.87 16.44
CA MET A 313 -17.77 19.80 15.83
C MET A 313 -16.25 20.05 15.97
N ILE A 314 -15.80 21.25 15.69
CA ILE A 314 -14.37 21.60 15.71
C ILE A 314 -13.81 21.54 17.13
N THR A 315 -14.55 22.13 18.08
CA THR A 315 -14.13 22.17 19.49
C THR A 315 -14.10 20.80 20.12
N PHE A 316 -15.10 19.94 19.82
CA PHE A 316 -15.09 18.56 20.29
C PHE A 316 -13.88 17.78 19.75
N PHE A 317 -13.64 17.84 18.45
CA PHE A 317 -12.53 17.11 17.81
C PHE A 317 -11.17 17.57 18.31
N GLN A 318 -10.97 18.87 18.52
CA GLN A 318 -9.72 19.42 19.08
C GLN A 318 -9.51 18.93 20.49
N ARG A 319 -10.51 19.05 21.36
CA ARG A 319 -10.44 18.62 22.75
C ARG A 319 -10.16 17.12 22.87
N MET A 320 -10.80 16.30 22.03
CA MET A 320 -10.55 14.86 22.03
C MET A 320 -9.15 14.52 21.57
N SER A 321 -8.60 15.24 20.60
CA SER A 321 -7.21 15.03 20.12
C SER A 321 -6.13 15.35 21.16
N GLU A 322 -6.45 16.16 22.15
CA GLU A 322 -5.56 16.53 23.25
C GLU A 322 -5.59 15.51 24.42
N GLN A 323 -6.60 14.63 24.44
CA GLN A 323 -6.71 13.59 25.47
C GLN A 323 -5.80 12.39 25.15
N GLU A 324 -5.32 11.71 26.19
CA GLU A 324 -4.49 10.50 26.04
C GLU A 324 -5.19 9.44 25.20
N GLN A 325 -4.46 8.92 24.19
CA GLN A 325 -4.90 7.81 23.36
C GLN A 325 -5.21 6.59 24.25
N GLY A 326 -6.45 6.16 24.28
CA GLY A 326 -6.91 4.98 25.03
C GLY A 326 -8.23 5.17 25.78
N ARG A 327 -8.62 6.42 26.06
CA ARG A 327 -9.95 6.74 26.61
C ARG A 327 -10.96 7.14 25.53
N VAL A 328 -10.48 7.52 24.35
CA VAL A 328 -11.28 7.98 23.21
C VAL A 328 -11.12 6.98 22.08
N GLU A 329 -11.97 5.96 22.06
CA GLU A 329 -11.91 4.92 21.02
C GLU A 329 -12.27 5.49 19.64
N TRP A 330 -13.15 6.48 19.60
CA TRP A 330 -13.52 7.18 18.38
C TRP A 330 -12.30 7.68 17.59
N LEU A 331 -11.26 8.20 18.25
CA LEU A 331 -10.02 8.62 17.59
C LEU A 331 -9.21 7.46 16.99
N SER A 332 -9.42 6.24 17.41
CA SER A 332 -8.74 5.06 16.86
C SER A 332 -9.25 4.70 15.46
N THR A 333 -10.53 4.94 15.20
CA THR A 333 -11.18 4.74 13.90
C THR A 333 -11.16 6.00 13.05
N HIS A 334 -11.22 7.19 13.68
CA HIS A 334 -11.22 8.53 13.06
C HIS A 334 -10.02 9.38 13.51
N PRO A 335 -8.79 9.08 13.07
CA PRO A 335 -7.61 9.79 13.54
C PRO A 335 -7.67 11.28 13.23
N MET A 336 -7.64 12.11 14.27
CA MET A 336 -7.56 13.56 14.10
C MET A 336 -6.13 13.97 13.80
N SER A 337 -5.96 14.85 12.82
CA SER A 337 -4.69 15.48 12.52
C SER A 337 -4.81 16.99 12.55
N ALA A 338 -3.70 17.70 12.83
CA ALA A 338 -3.67 19.15 12.76
C ALA A 338 -4.17 19.68 11.39
N ALA A 339 -3.88 18.95 10.32
CA ALA A 339 -4.33 19.29 8.98
C ALA A 339 -5.86 19.19 8.82
N ARG A 340 -6.53 18.21 9.48
CA ARG A 340 -8.00 18.09 9.48
C ARG A 340 -8.63 19.27 10.24
N ALA A 341 -8.14 19.55 11.44
CA ALA A 341 -8.63 20.67 12.25
C ALA A 341 -8.49 22.01 11.53
N GLU A 342 -7.36 22.26 10.90
CA GLU A 342 -7.12 23.49 10.13
C GLU A 342 -8.02 23.60 8.89
N ARG A 343 -8.27 22.47 8.23
CA ARG A 343 -9.22 22.42 7.09
C ARG A 343 -10.63 22.72 7.53
N LEU A 344 -11.11 22.10 8.63
CA LEU A 344 -12.45 22.38 9.16
C LEU A 344 -12.65 23.86 9.47
N LYS A 345 -11.65 24.53 10.05
CA LYS A 345 -11.69 25.97 10.30
C LYS A 345 -11.81 26.80 9.01
N LYS A 346 -11.06 26.41 7.97
CA LYS A 346 -11.13 27.07 6.67
C LYS A 346 -12.49 26.87 6.01
N GLU A 347 -13.02 25.65 6.01
CA GLU A 347 -14.33 25.34 5.46
C GLU A 347 -15.44 26.08 6.23
N MET A 348 -15.38 26.12 7.55
CA MET A 348 -16.32 26.90 8.36
C MET A 348 -16.29 28.39 8.02
N ALA A 349 -15.11 28.95 7.78
CA ALA A 349 -14.98 30.37 7.41
C ALA A 349 -15.60 30.70 6.04
N LEU A 350 -15.82 29.70 5.18
CA LEU A 350 -16.48 29.85 3.87
C LEU A 350 -18.01 29.76 3.98
N LEU A 351 -18.54 29.24 5.09
CA LEU A 351 -19.98 29.14 5.28
C LEU A 351 -20.58 30.53 5.55
N SER A 352 -21.76 30.78 5.02
CA SER A 352 -22.51 31.98 5.33
C SER A 352 -22.87 32.03 6.83
N LYS A 353 -22.89 33.22 7.42
CA LYS A 353 -23.32 33.33 8.82
C LYS A 353 -24.79 32.96 8.93
N THR A 354 -25.04 31.89 9.70
CA THR A 354 -26.38 31.44 10.08
C THR A 354 -26.53 31.57 11.58
N VAL A 355 -27.70 31.93 12.06
CA VAL A 355 -27.98 31.97 13.48
C VAL A 355 -28.37 30.57 13.89
N PRO A 356 -27.62 29.90 14.79
CA PRO A 356 -27.96 28.58 15.28
C PRO A 356 -29.31 28.61 16.04
N GLU A 357 -30.07 27.55 15.89
CA GLU A 357 -31.30 27.34 16.65
C GLU A 357 -31.01 26.44 17.86
N PRO A 358 -31.35 26.86 19.10
CA PRO A 358 -31.09 26.04 20.30
C PRO A 358 -31.87 24.74 20.23
N PHE A 359 -31.38 23.72 20.95
CA PHE A 359 -32.12 22.50 21.24
C PHE A 359 -33.11 22.73 22.33
N THR A 360 -34.13 21.87 22.39
CA THR A 360 -35.23 21.98 23.40
C THR A 360 -34.84 21.44 24.78
N PHE A 361 -33.77 20.65 24.87
CA PHE A 361 -33.26 20.02 26.08
C PHE A 361 -32.19 20.86 26.80
N GLN A 362 -32.03 20.61 28.13
CA GLN A 362 -30.91 21.15 28.89
C GLN A 362 -29.80 20.12 28.94
N TRP A 363 -28.58 20.53 28.56
CA TRP A 363 -27.43 19.60 28.38
C TRP A 363 -27.04 18.91 29.70
N GLU A 364 -27.08 19.59 30.81
CA GLU A 364 -26.81 19.03 32.15
C GLU A 364 -27.74 17.86 32.49
N THR A 365 -29.00 17.92 32.08
CA THR A 365 -29.97 16.86 32.26
C THR A 365 -29.63 15.64 31.41
N VAL A 366 -29.13 15.87 30.18
CA VAL A 366 -28.67 14.81 29.28
C VAL A 366 -27.46 14.08 29.87
N GLN A 367 -26.47 14.85 30.36
CA GLN A 367 -25.27 14.28 31.00
C GLN A 367 -25.63 13.50 32.28
N ALA A 368 -26.48 14.05 33.11
CA ALA A 368 -26.96 13.37 34.33
C ALA A 368 -27.67 12.06 34.00
N SER A 369 -28.49 12.03 32.94
CA SER A 369 -29.15 10.81 32.45
C SER A 369 -28.16 9.77 31.92
N ALA A 370 -27.11 10.19 31.22
CA ALA A 370 -26.05 9.32 30.73
C ALA A 370 -25.25 8.72 31.89
N GLY A 371 -24.87 9.53 32.89
CA GLY A 371 -24.08 9.10 34.06
C GLY A 371 -24.88 8.35 35.16
N ALA A 372 -26.19 8.57 35.27
CA ALA A 372 -27.03 7.90 36.28
C ALA A 372 -27.09 6.37 36.15
N VAL A 373 -26.59 5.88 35.08
CA VAL A 373 -26.55 4.47 34.72
C VAL A 373 -25.38 3.70 35.38
N ARG A 374 -24.51 4.40 36.13
CA ARG A 374 -23.37 3.82 36.88
C ARG A 374 -23.72 3.23 38.25
N ARG A 375 -24.99 3.32 38.70
CA ARG A 375 -25.39 2.84 40.03
C ARG A 375 -26.27 1.59 39.99
#